data_8e9216a2919b9f5db79eba2b35f920aa
#
_entry.id   8e9216a2919b9f5db79eba2b35f920aa
#
_cell.length_a   1.000
_cell.length_b   1.000
_cell.length_c   1.000
_cell.angle_alpha   90.00
_cell.angle_beta   90.00
_cell.angle_gamma   90.00
#
_symmetry.space_group_name_H-M   'P 1'
#
loop_
_entity.id
_entity.type
_entity.pdbx_description
1 polymer ?
#
loop_
_entity_poly.entity_id
_entity_poly.type
_entity_poly.pdbx_seq_one_letter_code
_entity_poly.pdbx_strand_id
1 'polypeptide(L)'
;MKRKEKKMGRERKNLSPTYTELIIPTYDALKQLGGSGTNNEIYERVIVDLNLSDEVLDEPHLGSLNQSEVEYQLAWARTYLKNYGIIVNSARSVWSITSEYASELTVSAKEIVAFTVQKNAKKREMAKSNDKPDGKTDKPEDDIDSNDDVEFPDEVKPWRQQLANVLQNMDPYGFERLSQRLLRECGFTQVSVTKKSGDGGIDGTGKLKINGIVSFNVAFQCKRYKGLVSSGDIRDFRGSLTTDIEKGIFITPGSFSKAAKDEATTPGKKQIDLIDGEEFISKLAEYSIGVKEVKTYEIDEDFFSKI
;
A
#
# COMPACT_ATOMS: atom_id res chain seq x y z
N MET A 1 45.49 -21.11 17.26
CA MET A 1 45.04 -20.70 15.90
C MET A 1 43.51 -20.74 15.84
N LYS A 2 42.84 -19.60 15.98
CA LYS A 2 41.37 -19.48 15.88
C LYS A 2 41.05 -19.09 14.46
N ARG A 3 40.40 -19.99 13.67
CA ARG A 3 39.86 -19.72 12.36
C ARG A 3 38.72 -18.71 12.52
N LYS A 4 38.86 -17.52 11.91
CA LYS A 4 37.77 -16.59 11.68
C LYS A 4 36.91 -17.16 10.56
N GLU A 5 35.74 -17.65 10.88
CA GLU A 5 34.70 -17.93 9.89
C GLU A 5 34.16 -16.60 9.36
N LYS A 6 34.46 -16.36 8.10
CA LYS A 6 33.92 -15.22 7.33
C LYS A 6 32.45 -15.57 7.05
N LYS A 7 31.51 -14.91 7.74
CA LYS A 7 30.10 -14.90 7.32
C LYS A 7 30.04 -14.26 5.95
N MET A 8 29.95 -15.06 4.90
CA MET A 8 29.52 -14.61 3.59
C MET A 8 28.03 -14.28 3.69
N GLY A 9 27.71 -13.01 3.84
CA GLY A 9 26.38 -12.50 3.56
C GLY A 9 26.09 -12.81 2.08
N ARG A 10 25.07 -13.63 1.80
CA ARG A 10 24.50 -13.72 0.47
C ARG A 10 23.92 -12.35 0.14
N GLU A 11 24.54 -11.63 -0.78
CA GLU A 11 23.90 -10.51 -1.47
C GLU A 11 22.61 -11.08 -2.10
N ARG A 12 21.45 -10.74 -1.54
CA ARG A 12 20.17 -10.97 -2.20
C ARG A 12 20.15 -9.98 -3.37
N LYS A 13 20.20 -10.51 -4.58
CA LYS A 13 19.93 -9.74 -5.78
C LYS A 13 18.44 -9.42 -5.73
N ASN A 14 18.07 -8.15 -5.47
CA ASN A 14 16.69 -7.71 -5.59
C ASN A 14 16.23 -8.04 -7.00
N LEU A 15 15.17 -8.83 -7.11
CA LEU A 15 14.58 -9.22 -8.40
C LEU A 15 13.69 -8.10 -8.94
N SER A 16 13.17 -7.27 -8.04
CA SER A 16 12.24 -6.19 -8.34
C SER A 16 12.95 -4.97 -8.94
N PRO A 17 12.34 -4.29 -9.90
CA PRO A 17 12.86 -3.04 -10.44
C PRO A 17 12.89 -1.94 -9.37
N THR A 18 13.90 -1.09 -9.42
CA THR A 18 14.07 0.05 -8.52
C THR A 18 13.10 1.19 -8.86
N TYR A 19 12.84 2.09 -7.90
CA TYR A 19 12.00 3.27 -8.15
C TYR A 19 12.49 4.12 -9.32
N THR A 20 13.81 4.20 -9.54
CA THR A 20 14.39 4.96 -10.68
C THR A 20 14.02 4.34 -12.02
N GLU A 21 13.92 3.02 -12.09
CA GLU A 21 13.49 2.28 -13.28
C GLU A 21 11.97 2.37 -13.47
N LEU A 22 11.22 2.59 -12.38
CA LEU A 22 9.76 2.66 -12.39
C LEU A 22 9.19 4.07 -12.61
N ILE A 23 9.99 5.14 -12.56
CA ILE A 23 9.53 6.53 -12.77
C ILE A 23 8.82 6.68 -14.13
N ILE A 24 9.47 6.30 -15.21
CA ILE A 24 8.89 6.43 -16.56
C ILE A 24 7.72 5.46 -16.76
N PRO A 25 7.83 4.15 -16.42
CA PRO A 25 6.68 3.24 -16.49
C PRO A 25 5.45 3.72 -15.70
N THR A 26 5.66 4.37 -14.54
CA THR A 26 4.55 4.94 -13.74
C THR A 26 3.84 6.08 -14.50
N TYR A 27 4.59 6.97 -15.14
CA TYR A 27 4.02 8.03 -15.97
C TYR A 27 3.28 7.46 -17.19
N ASP A 28 3.89 6.50 -17.89
CA ASP A 28 3.32 5.86 -19.07
C ASP A 28 2.02 5.12 -18.73
N ALA A 29 1.99 4.43 -17.58
CA ALA A 29 0.79 3.80 -17.07
C ALA A 29 -0.34 4.81 -16.85
N LEU A 30 -0.06 5.93 -16.19
CA LEU A 30 -1.05 7.01 -16.02
C LEU A 30 -1.54 7.57 -17.34
N LYS A 31 -0.65 7.74 -18.33
CA LYS A 31 -1.03 8.20 -19.67
C LYS A 31 -1.98 7.23 -20.37
N GLN A 32 -1.70 5.92 -20.27
CA GLN A 32 -2.56 4.86 -20.82
C GLN A 32 -3.92 4.76 -20.11
N LEU A 33 -3.98 5.10 -18.81
CA LEU A 33 -5.19 5.18 -18.01
C LEU A 33 -6.01 6.47 -18.27
N GLY A 34 -5.63 7.28 -19.26
CA GLY A 34 -6.35 8.51 -19.58
C GLY A 34 -5.94 9.73 -18.76
N GLY A 35 -4.74 9.72 -18.19
CA GLY A 35 -4.14 10.83 -17.44
C GLY A 35 -4.39 10.78 -15.93
N SER A 36 -5.16 9.83 -15.43
CA SER A 36 -5.35 9.62 -13.98
C SER A 36 -5.57 8.16 -13.65
N GLY A 37 -5.22 7.75 -12.41
CA GLY A 37 -5.40 6.38 -11.94
C GLY A 37 -5.16 6.24 -10.45
N THR A 38 -5.72 5.20 -9.87
CA THR A 38 -5.47 4.79 -8.48
C THR A 38 -4.12 4.09 -8.36
N ASN A 39 -3.63 3.94 -7.13
CA ASN A 39 -2.42 3.15 -6.87
C ASN A 39 -2.50 1.75 -7.48
N ASN A 40 -3.65 1.10 -7.36
CA ASN A 40 -3.84 -0.26 -7.88
C ASN A 40 -3.90 -0.30 -9.41
N GLU A 41 -4.60 0.63 -10.05
CA GLU A 41 -4.64 0.72 -11.53
C GLU A 41 -3.25 0.97 -12.12
N ILE A 42 -2.47 1.86 -11.49
CA ILE A 42 -1.07 2.11 -11.89
C ILE A 42 -0.23 0.84 -11.72
N TYR A 43 -0.34 0.16 -10.57
CA TYR A 43 0.35 -1.08 -10.30
C TYR A 43 0.02 -2.15 -11.36
N GLU A 44 -1.26 -2.44 -11.57
CA GLU A 44 -1.71 -3.44 -12.54
C GLU A 44 -1.23 -3.10 -13.96
N ARG A 45 -1.22 -1.82 -14.33
CA ARG A 45 -0.75 -1.41 -15.65
C ARG A 45 0.75 -1.59 -15.81
N VAL A 46 1.54 -1.15 -14.82
CA VAL A 46 3.01 -1.26 -14.84
C VAL A 46 3.46 -2.73 -14.88
N ILE A 47 2.84 -3.62 -14.11
CA ILE A 47 3.22 -5.04 -14.11
C ILE A 47 2.96 -5.71 -15.47
N VAL A 48 1.89 -5.32 -16.15
CA VAL A 48 1.58 -5.81 -17.51
C VAL A 48 2.59 -5.25 -18.52
N ASP A 49 2.87 -3.96 -18.49
CA ASP A 49 3.76 -3.30 -19.46
C ASP A 49 5.22 -3.78 -19.33
N LEU A 50 5.66 -4.06 -18.12
CA LEU A 50 7.01 -4.58 -17.85
C LEU A 50 7.07 -6.12 -17.87
N ASN A 51 5.93 -6.79 -18.02
CA ASN A 51 5.82 -8.26 -18.01
C ASN A 51 6.55 -8.88 -16.78
N LEU A 52 6.27 -8.33 -15.58
CA LEU A 52 6.88 -8.82 -14.36
C LEU A 52 6.36 -10.21 -13.99
N SER A 53 7.27 -11.11 -13.57
CA SER A 53 6.90 -12.46 -13.15
C SER A 53 6.25 -12.48 -11.76
N ASP A 54 5.45 -13.52 -11.48
CA ASP A 54 4.83 -13.71 -10.17
C ASP A 54 5.85 -13.74 -9.02
N GLU A 55 7.07 -14.28 -9.28
CA GLU A 55 8.16 -14.29 -8.29
C GLU A 55 8.60 -12.87 -7.88
N VAL A 56 8.63 -11.95 -8.84
CA VAL A 56 8.95 -10.53 -8.59
C VAL A 56 7.79 -9.85 -7.86
N LEU A 57 6.55 -10.13 -8.25
CA LEU A 57 5.37 -9.51 -7.66
C LEU A 57 5.12 -9.96 -6.22
N ASP A 58 5.51 -11.20 -5.90
CA ASP A 58 5.36 -11.79 -4.57
C ASP A 58 6.61 -11.54 -3.67
N GLU A 59 7.65 -10.83 -4.17
CA GLU A 59 8.82 -10.46 -3.37
C GLU A 59 8.41 -9.49 -2.26
N PRO A 60 8.54 -9.89 -0.97
CA PRO A 60 8.14 -9.01 0.13
C PRO A 60 9.18 -7.90 0.34
N HIS A 61 8.73 -6.67 0.57
CA HIS A 61 9.63 -5.59 0.98
C HIS A 61 10.20 -5.86 2.37
N LEU A 62 11.53 -5.77 2.51
CA LEU A 62 12.22 -5.93 3.80
C LEU A 62 11.83 -4.77 4.73
N GLY A 63 11.23 -5.09 5.88
CA GLY A 63 10.74 -4.09 6.84
C GLY A 63 9.25 -3.77 6.75
N SER A 64 8.56 -4.19 5.68
CA SER A 64 7.10 -4.16 5.58
C SER A 64 6.55 -5.59 5.50
N LEU A 65 5.53 -5.87 6.30
CA LEU A 65 4.93 -7.21 6.37
C LEU A 65 3.69 -7.36 5.47
N ASN A 66 3.29 -6.29 4.80
CA ASN A 66 2.02 -6.18 4.06
C ASN A 66 2.17 -5.52 2.69
N GLN A 67 3.39 -5.28 2.22
CA GLN A 67 3.68 -4.63 0.95
C GLN A 67 4.74 -5.42 0.19
N SER A 68 4.55 -5.61 -1.12
CA SER A 68 5.58 -6.18 -1.99
C SER A 68 6.67 -5.15 -2.30
N GLU A 69 7.85 -5.63 -2.71
CA GLU A 69 8.96 -4.74 -3.11
C GLU A 69 8.54 -3.84 -4.28
N VAL A 70 7.80 -4.35 -5.25
CA VAL A 70 7.31 -3.57 -6.40
C VAL A 70 6.36 -2.45 -5.97
N GLU A 71 5.42 -2.73 -5.05
CA GLU A 71 4.51 -1.72 -4.51
C GLU A 71 5.26 -0.61 -3.78
N TYR A 72 6.26 -0.97 -2.98
CA TYR A 72 7.15 -0.04 -2.28
C TYR A 72 7.92 0.86 -3.26
N GLN A 73 8.55 0.27 -4.27
CA GLN A 73 9.31 1.01 -5.27
C GLN A 73 8.40 1.92 -6.14
N LEU A 74 7.18 1.49 -6.45
CA LEU A 74 6.19 2.32 -7.14
C LEU A 74 5.72 3.52 -6.29
N ALA A 75 5.59 3.36 -4.97
CA ALA A 75 5.26 4.47 -4.08
C ALA A 75 6.34 5.55 -4.13
N TRP A 76 7.62 5.17 -4.15
CA TRP A 76 8.73 6.09 -4.33
C TRP A 76 8.72 6.72 -5.74
N ALA A 77 8.51 5.96 -6.80
CA ALA A 77 8.43 6.49 -8.16
C ALA A 77 7.35 7.60 -8.28
N ARG A 78 6.15 7.38 -7.72
CA ARG A 78 5.09 8.40 -7.66
C ARG A 78 5.52 9.64 -6.86
N THR A 79 6.23 9.46 -5.76
CA THR A 79 6.74 10.58 -4.96
C THR A 79 7.74 11.43 -5.72
N TYR A 80 8.65 10.82 -6.47
CA TYR A 80 9.59 11.56 -7.32
C TYR A 80 8.89 12.33 -8.45
N LEU A 81 7.92 11.71 -9.12
CA LEU A 81 7.10 12.37 -10.13
C LEU A 81 6.31 13.56 -9.56
N LYS A 82 5.73 13.41 -8.36
CA LYS A 82 5.04 14.48 -7.64
C LYS A 82 5.97 15.62 -7.28
N ASN A 83 7.15 15.32 -6.72
CA ASN A 83 8.12 16.33 -6.31
C ASN A 83 8.65 17.15 -7.47
N TYR A 84 8.73 16.55 -8.65
CA TYR A 84 9.09 17.24 -9.89
C TYR A 84 7.93 18.09 -10.44
N GLY A 85 6.69 17.78 -10.11
CA GLY A 85 5.49 18.47 -10.60
C GLY A 85 4.81 17.79 -11.80
N ILE A 86 5.23 16.59 -12.17
CA ILE A 86 4.66 15.84 -13.31
C ILE A 86 3.28 15.28 -12.97
N ILE A 87 3.09 14.82 -11.73
CA ILE A 87 1.81 14.31 -11.24
C ILE A 87 1.39 15.01 -9.95
N VAL A 88 0.10 15.01 -9.68
CA VAL A 88 -0.49 15.48 -8.41
C VAL A 88 -1.37 14.38 -7.81
N ASN A 89 -1.46 14.38 -6.48
CA ASN A 89 -2.46 13.56 -5.80
C ASN A 89 -3.79 14.32 -5.80
N SER A 90 -4.71 13.95 -6.66
CA SER A 90 -6.01 14.64 -6.85
C SER A 90 -7.05 14.22 -5.82
N ALA A 91 -6.94 13.00 -5.29
CA ALA A 91 -7.73 12.48 -4.19
C ALA A 91 -6.92 11.38 -3.50
N ARG A 92 -7.39 10.87 -2.36
CA ARG A 92 -6.69 9.80 -1.66
C ARG A 92 -6.44 8.61 -2.59
N SER A 93 -5.17 8.21 -2.71
CA SER A 93 -4.70 7.13 -3.60
C SER A 93 -5.01 7.33 -5.09
N VAL A 94 -5.39 8.53 -5.53
CA VAL A 94 -5.64 8.87 -6.94
C VAL A 94 -4.60 9.89 -7.40
N TRP A 95 -3.96 9.58 -8.50
CA TRP A 95 -2.91 10.38 -9.11
C TRP A 95 -3.36 10.88 -10.48
N SER A 96 -3.01 12.10 -10.81
CA SER A 96 -3.33 12.71 -12.12
C SER A 96 -2.10 13.39 -12.69
N ILE A 97 -1.90 13.27 -13.99
CA ILE A 97 -0.86 13.99 -14.72
C ILE A 97 -1.26 15.48 -14.75
N THR A 98 -0.29 16.36 -14.49
CA THR A 98 -0.52 17.82 -14.58
C THR A 98 -0.68 18.27 -16.02
N SER A 99 -1.37 19.38 -16.26
CA SER A 99 -1.64 19.90 -17.60
C SER A 99 -0.36 20.17 -18.40
N GLU A 100 0.72 20.53 -17.74
CA GLU A 100 2.02 20.81 -18.36
C GLU A 100 2.63 19.55 -19.01
N TYR A 101 2.40 18.37 -18.43
CA TYR A 101 2.94 17.10 -18.90
C TYR A 101 1.90 16.17 -19.53
N ALA A 102 0.70 16.68 -19.82
CA ALA A 102 -0.39 15.87 -20.36
C ALA A 102 -0.12 15.31 -21.77
N SER A 103 0.66 16.04 -22.60
CA SER A 103 0.97 15.65 -23.97
C SER A 103 2.19 14.73 -24.06
N GLU A 104 3.30 15.12 -23.48
CA GLU A 104 4.57 14.38 -23.58
C GLU A 104 5.46 14.63 -22.37
N LEU A 105 6.23 13.61 -21.96
CA LEU A 105 7.27 13.72 -20.96
C LEU A 105 8.61 14.01 -21.64
N THR A 106 9.14 15.20 -21.43
CA THR A 106 10.38 15.68 -22.06
C THR A 106 11.62 15.46 -21.20
N VAL A 107 11.45 14.98 -19.95
CA VAL A 107 12.52 14.82 -18.97
C VAL A 107 12.80 13.34 -18.70
N SER A 108 14.06 13.03 -18.41
CA SER A 108 14.49 11.66 -18.08
C SER A 108 14.29 11.35 -16.59
N ALA A 109 14.22 10.06 -16.25
CA ALA A 109 14.20 9.62 -14.85
C ALA A 109 15.39 10.18 -14.05
N LYS A 110 16.58 10.27 -14.66
CA LYS A 110 17.77 10.82 -14.00
C LYS A 110 17.61 12.30 -13.64
N GLU A 111 17.00 13.10 -14.50
CA GLU A 111 16.71 14.52 -14.25
C GLU A 111 15.68 14.68 -13.12
N ILE A 112 14.65 13.87 -13.12
CA ILE A 112 13.63 13.87 -12.06
C ILE A 112 14.26 13.54 -10.69
N VAL A 113 15.12 12.51 -10.65
CA VAL A 113 15.85 12.13 -9.43
C VAL A 113 16.79 13.25 -9.00
N ALA A 114 17.62 13.78 -9.90
CA ALA A 114 18.57 14.84 -9.59
C ALA A 114 17.87 16.11 -9.07
N PHE A 115 16.76 16.50 -9.69
CA PHE A 115 15.96 17.64 -9.25
C PHE A 115 15.42 17.43 -7.82
N THR A 116 14.84 16.27 -7.53
CA THR A 116 14.26 15.96 -6.23
C THR A 116 15.33 15.97 -5.15
N VAL A 117 16.49 15.35 -5.40
CA VAL A 117 17.64 15.34 -4.47
C VAL A 117 18.12 16.77 -4.21
N GLN A 118 18.28 17.59 -5.25
CA GLN A 118 18.73 18.98 -5.11
C GLN A 118 17.73 19.84 -4.34
N LYS A 119 16.42 19.68 -4.60
CA LYS A 119 15.34 20.38 -3.89
C LYS A 119 15.38 20.07 -2.39
N ASN A 120 15.57 18.81 -2.05
CA ASN A 120 15.61 18.36 -0.66
C ASN A 120 16.90 18.78 0.06
N ALA A 121 18.06 18.77 -0.63
CA ALA A 121 19.32 19.27 -0.08
C ALA A 121 19.20 20.75 0.31
N LYS A 122 18.58 21.58 -0.54
CA LYS A 122 18.31 23.00 -0.23
C LYS A 122 17.40 23.15 1.00
N LYS A 123 16.34 22.32 1.10
CA LYS A 123 15.42 22.33 2.27
C LYS A 123 16.17 21.99 3.58
N ARG A 124 17.16 21.08 3.54
CA ARG A 124 18.04 20.77 4.70
C ARG A 124 18.97 21.90 5.10
N GLU A 125 19.61 22.53 4.13
CA GLU A 125 20.53 23.64 4.41
C GLU A 125 19.77 24.77 5.12
N MET A 126 18.55 25.07 4.68
CA MET A 126 17.70 26.08 5.30
C MET A 126 17.23 25.65 6.70
N ALA A 127 16.87 24.39 6.91
CA ALA A 127 16.44 23.88 8.23
C ALA A 127 17.59 23.87 9.24
N LYS A 128 18.83 23.57 8.82
CA LYS A 128 20.03 23.58 9.69
C LYS A 128 20.45 24.98 10.13
N SER A 129 20.04 26.02 9.44
CA SER A 129 20.31 27.39 9.85
C SER A 129 19.47 27.84 11.07
N ASN A 130 18.42 27.11 11.42
CA ASN A 130 17.43 27.47 12.43
C ASN A 130 17.39 26.61 13.70
N ASP A 131 18.16 25.50 13.81
CA ASP A 131 18.08 24.66 15.01
C ASP A 131 19.42 24.09 15.49
N LYS A 132 19.59 24.01 16.82
CA LYS A 132 20.72 23.36 17.51
C LYS A 132 20.43 21.85 17.69
N PRO A 133 21.46 20.99 17.77
CA PRO A 133 21.27 19.57 17.68
C PRO A 133 20.94 18.91 19.02
N ASP A 134 19.90 18.10 19.06
CA ASP A 134 19.85 16.98 20.01
C ASP A 134 18.89 15.89 19.52
N GLY A 135 19.40 14.63 19.54
CA GLY A 135 18.56 13.43 19.44
C GLY A 135 18.95 12.45 18.32
N LYS A 136 19.93 11.57 18.59
CA LYS A 136 20.16 10.34 17.81
C LYS A 136 18.94 9.42 17.96
N THR A 137 18.28 9.11 16.85
CA THR A 137 17.39 7.94 16.76
C THR A 137 18.06 6.90 15.87
N ASP A 138 18.25 5.70 16.42
CA ASP A 138 18.76 4.54 15.69
C ASP A 138 17.81 4.18 14.53
N LYS A 139 18.35 4.21 13.32
CA LYS A 139 17.67 3.79 12.08
C LYS A 139 18.09 2.37 11.72
N PRO A 140 17.22 1.51 11.18
CA PRO A 140 17.65 0.28 10.51
C PRO A 140 18.41 0.68 9.22
N GLU A 141 19.61 0.16 9.08
CA GLU A 141 20.40 0.27 7.87
C GLU A 141 19.81 -0.68 6.80
N ASP A 142 18.92 -0.21 5.97
CA ASP A 142 18.60 -0.82 4.69
C ASP A 142 19.17 0.07 3.58
N ASP A 143 19.92 -0.55 2.65
CA ASP A 143 20.65 0.04 1.53
C ASP A 143 19.74 0.77 0.51
N ILE A 144 19.02 1.77 0.94
CA ILE A 144 18.53 2.84 0.09
C ILE A 144 19.62 3.90 0.16
N ASP A 145 20.37 4.02 -0.93
CA ASP A 145 21.37 5.06 -1.18
C ASP A 145 20.88 6.38 -0.55
N SER A 146 21.56 6.83 0.48
CA SER A 146 21.31 7.88 1.47
C SER A 146 20.48 9.10 1.00
N ASN A 147 19.26 8.88 0.55
CA ASN A 147 18.26 9.91 0.24
C ASN A 147 17.37 10.19 1.47
N ASP A 148 17.97 10.45 2.61
CA ASP A 148 17.30 10.84 3.87
C ASP A 148 16.41 12.09 3.76
N ASP A 149 16.24 12.65 2.56
CA ASP A 149 15.69 13.97 2.30
C ASP A 149 14.37 14.00 1.55
N VAL A 150 13.95 12.88 0.99
CA VAL A 150 12.67 12.80 0.28
C VAL A 150 11.57 12.54 1.31
N GLU A 151 10.48 13.32 1.26
CA GLU A 151 9.29 13.04 2.05
C GLU A 151 8.82 11.61 1.78
N PHE A 152 8.62 10.83 2.86
CA PHE A 152 8.16 9.46 2.72
C PHE A 152 6.82 9.41 2.00
N PRO A 153 6.66 8.53 0.99
CA PRO A 153 5.35 8.23 0.41
C PRO A 153 4.32 7.92 1.51
N ASP A 154 3.07 8.30 1.29
CA ASP A 154 2.01 8.07 2.29
C ASP A 154 1.94 6.60 2.73
N GLU A 155 2.17 5.69 1.79
CA GLU A 155 2.12 4.24 1.99
C GLU A 155 3.24 3.70 2.89
N VAL A 156 4.38 4.40 2.97
CA VAL A 156 5.56 3.96 3.74
C VAL A 156 5.82 4.81 4.99
N LYS A 157 4.88 5.68 5.37
CA LYS A 157 5.02 6.51 6.58
C LYS A 157 5.20 5.63 7.84
N PRO A 158 6.08 6.01 8.78
CA PRO A 158 6.40 5.20 9.96
C PRO A 158 5.19 4.76 10.79
N TRP A 159 4.15 5.60 10.89
CA TRP A 159 2.93 5.25 11.63
C TRP A 159 2.16 4.08 11.00
N ARG A 160 2.22 3.93 9.67
CA ARG A 160 1.58 2.82 8.95
C ARG A 160 2.29 1.51 9.26
N GLN A 161 3.62 1.51 9.26
CA GLN A 161 4.42 0.35 9.64
C GLN A 161 4.18 -0.03 11.11
N GLN A 162 4.08 0.95 12.01
CA GLN A 162 3.74 0.71 13.41
C GLN A 162 2.35 0.06 13.53
N LEU A 163 1.35 0.59 12.82
CA LEU A 163 0.00 0.04 12.84
C LEU A 163 -0.05 -1.36 12.22
N ALA A 164 0.67 -1.61 11.12
CA ALA A 164 0.81 -2.93 10.52
C ALA A 164 1.34 -3.95 11.53
N ASN A 165 2.39 -3.59 12.27
CA ASN A 165 2.96 -4.43 13.33
C ASN A 165 1.93 -4.71 14.45
N VAL A 166 1.14 -3.71 14.84
CA VAL A 166 0.07 -3.89 15.85
C VAL A 166 -0.96 -4.90 15.34
N LEU A 167 -1.45 -4.74 14.11
CA LEU A 167 -2.46 -5.62 13.51
C LEU A 167 -1.97 -7.06 13.37
N GLN A 168 -0.73 -7.25 12.95
CA GLN A 168 -0.15 -8.58 12.78
C GLN A 168 0.13 -9.31 14.09
N ASN A 169 0.37 -8.58 15.18
CA ASN A 169 0.60 -9.15 16.51
C ASN A 169 -0.65 -9.14 17.39
N MET A 170 -1.76 -8.59 16.91
CA MET A 170 -3.04 -8.58 17.61
C MET A 170 -3.58 -10.01 17.83
N ASP A 171 -4.32 -10.24 18.91
CA ASP A 171 -5.09 -11.47 19.10
C ASP A 171 -6.02 -11.74 17.90
N PRO A 172 -6.08 -12.97 17.36
CA PRO A 172 -6.93 -13.27 16.19
C PRO A 172 -8.39 -12.83 16.36
N TYR A 173 -9.01 -13.08 17.52
CA TYR A 173 -10.36 -12.62 17.80
C TYR A 173 -10.46 -11.09 17.92
N GLY A 174 -9.38 -10.46 18.37
CA GLY A 174 -9.24 -9.00 18.36
C GLY A 174 -9.29 -8.44 16.94
N PHE A 175 -8.57 -9.07 16.01
CA PHE A 175 -8.58 -8.70 14.61
C PHE A 175 -9.94 -8.90 13.93
N GLU A 176 -10.61 -10.04 14.20
CA GLU A 176 -12.00 -10.27 13.74
C GLU A 176 -12.96 -9.19 14.24
N ARG A 177 -12.93 -8.84 15.52
CA ARG A 177 -13.79 -7.77 16.09
C ARG A 177 -13.49 -6.42 15.49
N LEU A 178 -12.20 -6.10 15.23
CA LEU A 178 -11.79 -4.86 14.58
C LEU A 178 -12.29 -4.81 13.14
N SER A 179 -12.18 -5.90 12.40
CA SER A 179 -12.69 -6.02 11.03
C SER A 179 -14.21 -5.83 10.97
N GLN A 180 -14.95 -6.44 11.89
CA GLN A 180 -16.41 -6.25 12.00
C GLN A 180 -16.78 -4.80 12.30
N ARG A 181 -16.04 -4.13 13.20
CA ARG A 181 -16.23 -2.72 13.48
C ARG A 181 -15.97 -1.88 12.23
N LEU A 182 -14.87 -2.13 11.53
CA LEU A 182 -14.57 -1.43 10.29
C LEU A 182 -15.66 -1.62 9.25
N LEU A 183 -16.13 -2.85 9.03
CA LEU A 183 -17.23 -3.11 8.09
C LEU A 183 -18.49 -2.30 8.44
N ARG A 184 -18.85 -2.18 9.74
CA ARG A 184 -19.99 -1.35 10.18
C ARG A 184 -19.79 0.13 9.86
N GLU A 185 -18.61 0.67 10.09
CA GLU A 185 -18.26 2.05 9.73
C GLU A 185 -18.29 2.27 8.21
N CYS A 186 -17.93 1.24 7.42
CA CYS A 186 -18.08 1.23 5.96
C CYS A 186 -19.53 1.09 5.46
N GLY A 187 -20.54 1.09 6.36
CA GLY A 187 -21.95 1.06 6.00
C GLY A 187 -22.58 -0.32 5.92
N PHE A 188 -21.88 -1.37 6.35
CA PHE A 188 -22.48 -2.71 6.48
C PHE A 188 -23.45 -2.76 7.64
N THR A 189 -24.63 -3.32 7.40
CA THR A 189 -25.66 -3.52 8.39
C THR A 189 -25.87 -5.01 8.68
N GLN A 190 -26.51 -5.34 9.79
CA GLN A 190 -26.80 -6.72 10.19
C GLN A 190 -25.54 -7.61 10.24
N VAL A 191 -24.39 -7.01 10.58
CA VAL A 191 -23.14 -7.76 10.71
C VAL A 191 -23.26 -8.71 11.89
N SER A 192 -23.31 -10.02 11.59
CA SER A 192 -23.40 -11.12 12.55
C SER A 192 -22.15 -11.97 12.49
N VAL A 193 -21.78 -12.52 13.62
CA VAL A 193 -20.64 -13.44 13.78
C VAL A 193 -21.16 -14.85 13.70
N THR A 194 -20.52 -15.71 12.93
CA THR A 194 -20.81 -17.14 12.94
C THR A 194 -20.24 -17.78 14.21
N LYS A 195 -20.90 -18.82 14.73
CA LYS A 195 -20.37 -19.54 15.89
C LYS A 195 -19.19 -20.42 15.48
N LYS A 196 -18.18 -20.46 16.32
CA LYS A 196 -16.82 -21.03 16.16
C LYS A 196 -16.66 -22.47 15.64
N SER A 197 -17.65 -23.16 15.16
CA SER A 197 -17.49 -24.57 14.76
C SER A 197 -18.32 -24.93 13.53
N GLY A 198 -17.63 -25.22 12.44
CA GLY A 198 -18.21 -25.92 11.30
C GLY A 198 -18.54 -25.10 10.05
N ASP A 199 -18.24 -23.80 10.02
CA ASP A 199 -18.75 -22.89 8.98
C ASP A 199 -17.78 -22.69 7.79
N GLY A 200 -16.87 -23.65 7.55
CA GLY A 200 -15.96 -23.61 6.40
C GLY A 200 -15.03 -22.39 6.33
N GLY A 201 -14.87 -21.66 7.46
CA GLY A 201 -13.99 -20.49 7.55
C GLY A 201 -14.70 -19.15 7.36
N ILE A 202 -16.03 -19.08 7.32
CA ILE A 202 -16.77 -17.82 7.35
C ILE A 202 -16.82 -17.29 8.79
N ASP A 203 -16.29 -16.09 9.02
CA ASP A 203 -16.28 -15.45 10.35
C ASP A 203 -17.54 -14.64 10.61
N GLY A 204 -18.26 -14.29 9.55
CA GLY A 204 -19.53 -13.61 9.67
C GLY A 204 -20.19 -13.27 8.35
N THR A 205 -21.42 -12.77 8.48
CA THR A 205 -22.23 -12.26 7.36
C THR A 205 -22.72 -10.86 7.66
N GLY A 206 -23.14 -10.15 6.61
CA GLY A 206 -23.70 -8.81 6.73
C GLY A 206 -24.47 -8.42 5.47
N LYS A 207 -25.10 -7.26 5.53
CA LYS A 207 -25.72 -6.62 4.36
C LYS A 207 -25.04 -5.30 4.07
N LEU A 208 -24.56 -5.15 2.84
CA LEU A 208 -24.14 -3.87 2.32
C LEU A 208 -25.32 -3.19 1.66
N LYS A 209 -25.67 -1.96 2.08
CA LYS A 209 -26.70 -1.13 1.44
C LYS A 209 -26.05 0.01 0.67
N ILE A 210 -26.35 0.09 -0.63
CA ILE A 210 -25.89 1.19 -1.48
C ILE A 210 -27.05 2.17 -1.67
N ASN A 211 -26.86 3.41 -1.25
CA ASN A 211 -27.84 4.51 -1.35
C ASN A 211 -29.24 4.17 -0.80
N GLY A 212 -29.32 3.22 0.13
CA GLY A 212 -30.59 2.81 0.73
C GLY A 212 -31.53 1.99 -0.16
N ILE A 213 -31.17 1.77 -1.43
CA ILE A 213 -32.04 1.17 -2.45
C ILE A 213 -31.61 -0.28 -2.74
N VAL A 214 -30.32 -0.51 -2.97
CA VAL A 214 -29.79 -1.84 -3.32
C VAL A 214 -29.08 -2.44 -2.12
N SER A 215 -29.32 -3.72 -1.84
CA SER A 215 -28.58 -4.42 -0.78
C SER A 215 -28.00 -5.73 -1.29
N PHE A 216 -26.81 -6.06 -0.82
CA PHE A 216 -26.11 -7.31 -1.09
C PHE A 216 -25.92 -8.10 0.20
N ASN A 217 -26.17 -9.40 0.18
CA ASN A 217 -25.77 -10.29 1.25
C ASN A 217 -24.29 -10.63 1.07
N VAL A 218 -23.50 -10.37 2.09
CA VAL A 218 -22.06 -10.51 2.06
C VAL A 218 -21.61 -11.45 3.17
N ALA A 219 -20.69 -12.36 2.88
CA ALA A 219 -19.95 -13.10 3.89
C ALA A 219 -18.51 -12.59 3.93
N PHE A 220 -17.90 -12.61 5.12
CA PHE A 220 -16.50 -12.20 5.28
C PHE A 220 -15.71 -13.25 6.05
N GLN A 221 -14.42 -13.32 5.71
CA GLN A 221 -13.40 -14.09 6.42
C GLN A 221 -12.24 -13.17 6.78
N CYS A 222 -11.77 -13.26 8.02
CA CYS A 222 -10.65 -12.50 8.56
C CYS A 222 -9.53 -13.47 8.93
N LYS A 223 -8.48 -13.53 8.15
CA LYS A 223 -7.34 -14.40 8.44
C LYS A 223 -6.08 -13.58 8.74
N ARG A 224 -5.61 -13.68 9.98
CA ARG A 224 -4.37 -13.06 10.40
C ARG A 224 -3.17 -13.90 9.94
N TYR A 225 -2.76 -13.74 8.69
CA TYR A 225 -1.53 -14.30 8.16
C TYR A 225 -0.31 -13.39 8.42
N LYS A 226 0.84 -14.02 8.66
CA LYS A 226 2.16 -13.34 8.71
C LYS A 226 2.89 -13.38 7.36
N GLY A 227 2.19 -13.59 6.27
CA GLY A 227 2.74 -13.72 4.93
C GLY A 227 1.65 -13.58 3.88
N LEU A 228 1.93 -14.09 2.68
CA LEU A 228 1.03 -14.05 1.55
C LEU A 228 -0.13 -15.03 1.70
N VAL A 229 -1.36 -14.55 1.50
CA VAL A 229 -2.55 -15.38 1.34
C VAL A 229 -2.50 -16.05 -0.03
N SER A 230 -2.72 -17.35 -0.08
CA SER A 230 -2.62 -18.16 -1.31
C SER A 230 -3.94 -18.21 -2.09
N SER A 231 -3.86 -18.59 -3.37
CA SER A 231 -5.06 -18.89 -4.18
C SER A 231 -5.90 -20.04 -3.62
N GLY A 232 -5.27 -20.96 -2.87
CA GLY A 232 -5.97 -22.04 -2.16
C GLY A 232 -6.92 -21.50 -1.10
N ASP A 233 -6.46 -20.56 -0.27
CA ASP A 233 -7.29 -19.91 0.76
C ASP A 233 -8.52 -19.22 0.15
N ILE A 234 -8.36 -18.57 -1.00
CA ILE A 234 -9.45 -17.89 -1.71
C ILE A 234 -10.47 -18.91 -2.26
N ARG A 235 -9.98 -20.05 -2.81
CA ARG A 235 -10.88 -21.13 -3.28
C ARG A 235 -11.66 -21.75 -2.14
N ASP A 236 -11.01 -22.01 -1.01
CA ASP A 236 -11.65 -22.60 0.16
C ASP A 236 -12.74 -21.68 0.71
N PHE A 237 -12.43 -20.39 0.85
CA PHE A 237 -13.42 -19.39 1.27
C PHE A 237 -14.58 -19.30 0.28
N ARG A 238 -14.31 -19.25 -1.03
CA ARG A 238 -15.38 -19.26 -2.04
C ARG A 238 -16.25 -20.50 -1.95
N GLY A 239 -15.65 -21.65 -1.71
CA GLY A 239 -16.37 -22.93 -1.53
C GLY A 239 -17.32 -22.94 -0.33
N SER A 240 -17.06 -22.11 0.67
CA SER A 240 -17.89 -21.97 1.87
C SER A 240 -19.08 -21.02 1.67
N LEU A 241 -19.09 -20.22 0.58
CA LEU A 241 -20.15 -19.24 0.34
C LEU A 241 -21.44 -19.94 -0.11
N THR A 242 -22.49 -19.82 0.69
CA THR A 242 -23.84 -20.35 0.38
C THR A 242 -24.48 -19.59 -0.78
N THR A 243 -25.56 -20.14 -1.34
CA THR A 243 -26.22 -19.60 -2.55
C THR A 243 -26.81 -18.21 -2.34
N ASP A 244 -27.23 -17.89 -1.11
CA ASP A 244 -27.82 -16.62 -0.71
C ASP A 244 -26.77 -15.50 -0.51
N ILE A 245 -25.49 -15.85 -0.44
CA ILE A 245 -24.40 -14.89 -0.39
C ILE A 245 -24.04 -14.43 -1.82
N GLU A 246 -24.11 -13.14 -2.06
CA GLU A 246 -23.85 -12.56 -3.37
C GLU A 246 -22.37 -12.21 -3.54
N LYS A 247 -21.66 -11.86 -2.46
CA LYS A 247 -20.26 -11.46 -2.49
C LYS A 247 -19.50 -11.92 -1.24
N GLY A 248 -18.24 -12.31 -1.44
CA GLY A 248 -17.31 -12.60 -0.35
C GLY A 248 -16.36 -11.42 -0.11
N ILE A 249 -15.91 -11.23 1.12
CA ILE A 249 -14.84 -10.31 1.48
C ILE A 249 -13.80 -11.09 2.28
N PHE A 250 -12.54 -11.07 1.81
CA PHE A 250 -11.44 -11.69 2.53
C PHE A 250 -10.53 -10.60 3.08
N ILE A 251 -10.31 -10.59 4.40
CA ILE A 251 -9.57 -9.55 5.11
C ILE A 251 -8.34 -10.16 5.76
N THR A 252 -7.17 -9.56 5.53
CA THR A 252 -5.91 -9.97 6.15
C THR A 252 -5.08 -8.75 6.55
N PRO A 253 -4.32 -8.77 7.67
CA PRO A 253 -3.31 -7.74 7.92
C PRO A 253 -2.00 -7.97 7.14
N GLY A 254 -1.90 -9.07 6.40
CA GLY A 254 -0.82 -9.38 5.45
C GLY A 254 -1.13 -8.90 4.04
N SER A 255 -0.64 -9.62 3.04
CA SER A 255 -0.88 -9.34 1.63
C SER A 255 -1.36 -10.59 0.88
N PHE A 256 -1.79 -10.42 -0.36
CA PHE A 256 -2.26 -11.50 -1.23
C PHE A 256 -1.24 -11.77 -2.32
N SER A 257 -0.97 -13.04 -2.61
CA SER A 257 -0.17 -13.42 -3.78
C SER A 257 -0.88 -13.01 -5.07
N LYS A 258 -0.11 -12.84 -6.16
CA LYS A 258 -0.70 -12.56 -7.48
C LYS A 258 -1.74 -13.62 -7.86
N ALA A 259 -1.43 -14.90 -7.63
CA ALA A 259 -2.35 -16.01 -7.87
C ALA A 259 -3.64 -15.93 -7.02
N ALA A 260 -3.59 -15.37 -5.80
CA ALA A 260 -4.78 -15.15 -4.98
C ALA A 260 -5.64 -14.00 -5.53
N LYS A 261 -5.03 -12.90 -5.98
CA LYS A 261 -5.73 -11.77 -6.63
C LYS A 261 -6.46 -12.23 -7.90
N ASP A 262 -5.79 -13.03 -8.74
CA ASP A 262 -6.38 -13.60 -9.97
C ASP A 262 -7.51 -14.58 -9.66
N GLU A 263 -7.33 -15.46 -8.67
CA GLU A 263 -8.39 -16.37 -8.24
C GLU A 263 -9.63 -15.62 -7.73
N ALA A 264 -9.46 -14.55 -6.95
CA ALA A 264 -10.55 -13.78 -6.38
C ALA A 264 -11.50 -13.20 -7.46
N THR A 265 -10.94 -12.81 -8.59
CA THR A 265 -11.64 -12.16 -9.71
C THR A 265 -11.95 -13.09 -10.88
N THR A 266 -11.79 -14.41 -10.72
CA THR A 266 -12.03 -15.41 -11.81
C THR A 266 -13.43 -15.24 -12.40
N PRO A 267 -13.56 -15.03 -13.74
CA PRO A 267 -14.86 -14.88 -14.39
C PRO A 267 -15.75 -16.12 -14.21
N GLY A 268 -17.05 -15.89 -14.06
CA GLY A 268 -18.05 -16.96 -13.89
C GLY A 268 -18.11 -17.57 -12.49
N LYS A 269 -17.27 -17.12 -11.55
CA LYS A 269 -17.31 -17.51 -10.14
C LYS A 269 -17.81 -16.36 -9.28
N LYS A 270 -18.29 -16.66 -8.04
CA LYS A 270 -18.57 -15.61 -7.06
C LYS A 270 -17.33 -14.77 -6.81
N GLN A 271 -17.45 -13.47 -6.98
CA GLN A 271 -16.37 -12.51 -6.80
C GLN A 271 -16.06 -12.34 -5.31
N ILE A 272 -14.79 -12.23 -5.00
CA ILE A 272 -14.30 -11.99 -3.64
C ILE A 272 -13.53 -10.68 -3.65
N ASP A 273 -13.94 -9.74 -2.82
CA ASP A 273 -13.18 -8.52 -2.56
C ASP A 273 -12.06 -8.85 -1.56
N LEU A 274 -10.87 -8.38 -1.87
CA LEU A 274 -9.69 -8.61 -1.05
C LEU A 274 -9.34 -7.31 -0.33
N ILE A 275 -9.19 -7.36 0.99
CA ILE A 275 -8.73 -6.25 1.82
C ILE A 275 -7.43 -6.68 2.47
N ASP A 276 -6.31 -6.19 1.96
CA ASP A 276 -4.98 -6.43 2.52
C ASP A 276 -4.67 -5.46 3.68
N GLY A 277 -3.47 -5.61 4.26
CA GLY A 277 -3.04 -4.78 5.39
C GLY A 277 -2.95 -3.30 5.07
N GLU A 278 -2.54 -2.93 3.85
CA GLU A 278 -2.43 -1.52 3.44
C GLU A 278 -3.80 -0.88 3.24
N GLU A 279 -4.71 -1.56 2.58
CA GLU A 279 -6.08 -1.09 2.42
C GLU A 279 -6.80 -1.02 3.77
N PHE A 280 -6.60 -2.04 4.63
CA PHE A 280 -7.16 -2.06 5.97
C PHE A 280 -6.68 -0.87 6.81
N ILE A 281 -5.37 -0.59 6.84
CA ILE A 281 -4.77 0.58 7.51
C ILE A 281 -5.34 1.89 6.96
N SER A 282 -5.48 1.97 5.65
CA SER A 282 -6.06 3.14 4.98
C SER A 282 -7.50 3.39 5.43
N LYS A 283 -8.31 2.34 5.52
CA LYS A 283 -9.68 2.42 6.00
C LYS A 283 -9.76 2.75 7.49
N LEU A 284 -8.88 2.19 8.32
CA LEU A 284 -8.80 2.58 9.74
C LEU A 284 -8.52 4.07 9.92
N ALA A 285 -7.61 4.63 9.10
CA ALA A 285 -7.30 6.06 9.14
C ALA A 285 -8.48 6.92 8.64
N GLU A 286 -9.14 6.51 7.56
CA GLU A 286 -10.32 7.18 7.00
C GLU A 286 -11.46 7.32 8.02
N TYR A 287 -11.73 6.26 8.78
CA TYR A 287 -12.76 6.23 9.80
C TYR A 287 -12.26 6.59 11.21
N SER A 288 -11.00 7.03 11.34
CA SER A 288 -10.38 7.38 12.64
C SER A 288 -10.47 6.26 13.68
N ILE A 289 -10.37 5.00 13.26
CA ILE A 289 -10.44 3.83 14.13
C ILE A 289 -9.02 3.49 14.63
N GLY A 290 -8.77 3.70 15.91
CA GLY A 290 -7.49 3.38 16.56
C GLY A 290 -6.33 4.28 16.14
N VAL A 291 -6.56 5.26 15.29
CA VAL A 291 -5.60 6.28 14.86
C VAL A 291 -6.18 7.67 15.05
N LYS A 292 -5.29 8.65 15.20
CA LYS A 292 -5.67 10.05 15.37
C LYS A 292 -4.87 10.90 14.41
N GLU A 293 -5.55 11.71 13.61
CA GLU A 293 -4.90 12.70 12.77
C GLU A 293 -4.23 13.77 13.63
N VAL A 294 -2.97 14.05 13.34
CA VAL A 294 -2.22 15.16 13.97
C VAL A 294 -1.91 16.19 12.90
N LYS A 295 -2.46 17.39 13.04
CA LYS A 295 -2.18 18.52 12.15
C LYS A 295 -0.90 19.20 12.61
N THR A 296 0.04 19.39 11.69
CA THR A 296 1.25 20.17 11.87
C THR A 296 1.23 21.36 10.91
N TYR A 297 2.01 22.40 11.24
CA TYR A 297 2.21 23.54 10.35
C TYR A 297 3.60 23.46 9.74
N GLU A 298 3.69 23.64 8.45
CA GLU A 298 4.95 23.86 7.74
C GLU A 298 5.05 25.34 7.36
N ILE A 299 6.27 25.88 7.38
CA ILE A 299 6.51 27.26 6.97
C ILE A 299 6.56 27.29 5.44
N ASP A 300 5.73 28.13 4.83
CA ASP A 300 5.80 28.45 3.40
C ASP A 300 6.94 29.45 3.16
N GLU A 301 8.14 28.91 2.95
CA GLU A 301 9.34 29.73 2.75
C GLU A 301 9.26 30.54 1.44
N ASP A 302 8.60 30.01 0.41
CA ASP A 302 8.37 30.74 -0.84
C ASP A 302 7.50 31.99 -0.65
N PHE A 303 6.56 31.93 0.26
CA PHE A 303 5.76 33.10 0.65
C PHE A 303 6.66 34.17 1.29
N PHE A 304 7.46 33.79 2.28
CA PHE A 304 8.30 34.73 3.03
C PHE A 304 9.48 35.26 2.18
N SER A 305 9.96 34.51 1.20
CA SER A 305 11.05 34.97 0.31
C SER A 305 10.60 36.04 -0.69
N LYS A 306 9.30 36.24 -0.89
CA LYS A 306 8.70 37.20 -1.81
C LYS A 306 8.20 38.48 -1.16
N ILE A 307 8.29 38.58 0.17
CA ILE A 307 7.98 39.78 0.96
C ILE A 307 9.28 40.57 1.20
#